data_52ec2dd4407377df9be19f4eaa4eca1c
#
_entry.id   52ec2dd4407377df9be19f4eaa4eca1c
#
_cell.length_a   1.000
_cell.length_b   1.000
_cell.length_c   1.000
_cell.angle_alpha   90.00
_cell.angle_beta   90.00
_cell.angle_gamma   90.00
#
_symmetry.space_group_name_H-M   'P 1'
#
loop_
_entity.id
_entity.type
_entity.pdbx_description
1 polymer ?
#
loop_
_entity_poly.entity_id
_entity_poly.type
_entity_poly.pdbx_seq_one_letter_code
_entity_poly.pdbx_strand_id
1 'polypeptide(L)'
;ENAAITAQPVRFTSLTALDLKYHYKRFKGEGMLVSSFSSEKTKNNSSALTRFNLSPSIAMSYTLLPNKGLLMRLMLKSCYRMPSFNELYYLKFGNTKLRPEQAMMVNCGLTYKGSLFNKAKIETTVDAYYNKVKDKLVAFPSLYVWKMVNFGKVNIYGLDLTTNVSWPLSKDFSLQGTLSYSLQQALDKSDRTTYSFNKQLPYTPKHSAHCTLIAQLPWLSVGYSMSTNSERYSMMQQTSEYRLAPFTEHSVTLSKDFMLKQAKMVCSLTLQNITNQQYDIIKYYPMPGRQVRFTASLTL
;
A
#
# COMPACT_ATOMS: atom_id res chain seq x y z
N GLU A 1 -13.94 16.71 20.95
CA GLU A 1 -12.70 16.47 21.71
C GLU A 1 -12.53 14.97 21.96
N ASN A 2 -11.34 14.44 21.73
CA ASN A 2 -11.05 13.04 21.98
C ASN A 2 -10.54 12.90 23.43
N ALA A 3 -11.33 12.29 24.31
CA ALA A 3 -10.96 12.08 25.71
C ALA A 3 -9.65 11.27 25.91
N ALA A 4 -9.23 10.56 24.90
CA ALA A 4 -7.95 9.81 24.91
C ALA A 4 -6.72 10.67 24.58
N ILE A 5 -6.89 11.96 24.22
CA ILE A 5 -5.81 12.92 23.93
C ILE A 5 -5.99 14.15 24.80
N THR A 6 -5.53 14.08 26.04
CA THR A 6 -5.69 15.17 27.05
C THR A 6 -4.80 16.38 26.77
N ALA A 7 -3.75 16.24 25.97
CA ALA A 7 -2.79 17.31 25.65
C ALA A 7 -3.36 18.43 24.77
N GLN A 8 -4.54 18.23 24.15
CA GLN A 8 -5.18 19.18 23.24
C GLN A 8 -4.18 19.84 22.26
N PRO A 9 -3.50 19.05 21.42
CA PRO A 9 -2.46 19.58 20.54
C PRO A 9 -3.06 20.41 19.40
N VAL A 10 -2.39 21.51 19.06
CA VAL A 10 -2.66 22.32 17.88
C VAL A 10 -1.38 22.39 17.06
N ARG A 11 -1.46 22.03 15.77
CA ARG A 11 -0.33 22.07 14.83
C ARG A 11 -0.64 23.05 13.71
N PHE A 12 0.21 24.04 13.55
CA PHE A 12 0.30 24.85 12.35
C PHE A 12 1.25 24.16 11.39
N THR A 13 0.84 23.95 10.14
CA THR A 13 1.68 23.37 9.09
C THR A 13 1.60 24.25 7.85
N SER A 14 2.76 24.69 7.34
CA SER A 14 2.90 25.34 6.04
C SER A 14 3.61 24.41 5.08
N LEU A 15 3.02 24.16 3.91
CA LEU A 15 3.57 23.38 2.83
C LEU A 15 3.68 24.26 1.59
N THR A 16 4.88 24.34 1.03
CA THR A 16 5.15 25.06 -0.22
C THR A 16 5.81 24.09 -1.19
N ALA A 17 5.27 24.00 -2.40
CA ALA A 17 5.80 23.13 -3.43
C ALA A 17 6.20 23.97 -4.67
N LEU A 18 7.39 23.70 -5.19
CA LEU A 18 7.86 24.14 -6.51
C LEU A 18 7.93 22.93 -7.41
N ASP A 19 7.24 22.97 -8.55
CA ASP A 19 7.18 21.87 -9.53
C ASP A 19 7.66 22.41 -10.89
N LEU A 20 8.62 21.71 -11.48
CA LEU A 20 9.21 21.99 -12.79
C LEU A 20 9.03 20.79 -13.68
N LYS A 21 8.34 20.97 -14.82
CA LYS A 21 8.08 19.91 -15.81
C LYS A 21 8.81 20.22 -17.11
N TYR A 22 9.46 19.20 -17.61
CA TYR A 22 10.17 19.24 -18.89
C TYR A 22 9.68 18.11 -19.80
N HIS A 23 9.37 18.45 -21.04
CA HIS A 23 8.95 17.48 -22.05
C HIS A 23 9.70 17.75 -23.36
N TYR A 24 10.45 16.75 -23.80
CA TYR A 24 11.13 16.80 -25.09
C TYR A 24 11.06 15.44 -25.80
N LYS A 25 10.36 15.41 -26.92
CA LYS A 25 10.17 14.18 -27.73
C LYS A 25 9.65 13.00 -26.86
N ARG A 26 10.51 12.00 -26.65
CA ARG A 26 10.21 10.77 -25.89
C ARG A 26 10.55 10.85 -24.40
N PHE A 27 11.19 11.94 -24.00
CA PHE A 27 11.61 12.17 -22.62
C PHE A 27 10.64 13.09 -21.90
N LYS A 28 10.28 12.72 -20.68
CA LYS A 28 9.56 13.58 -19.74
C LYS A 28 10.33 13.58 -18.43
N GLY A 29 10.57 14.75 -17.89
CA GLY A 29 11.20 14.98 -16.61
C GLY A 29 10.32 15.86 -15.73
N GLU A 30 10.30 15.59 -14.45
CA GLU A 30 9.62 16.37 -13.42
C GLU A 30 10.55 16.50 -12.22
N GLY A 31 10.81 17.73 -11.80
CA GLY A 31 11.55 18.05 -10.59
C GLY A 31 10.63 18.77 -9.61
N MET A 32 10.50 18.26 -8.39
CA MET A 32 9.66 18.89 -7.36
C MET A 32 10.47 19.09 -6.08
N LEU A 33 10.33 20.26 -5.48
CA LEU A 33 10.86 20.59 -4.16
C LEU A 33 9.70 20.97 -3.23
N VAL A 34 9.51 20.19 -2.18
CA VAL A 34 8.52 20.50 -1.15
C VAL A 34 9.23 21.00 0.10
N SER A 35 8.88 22.20 0.53
CA SER A 35 9.27 22.77 1.81
C SER A 35 8.12 22.57 2.80
N SER A 36 8.41 22.00 3.97
CA SER A 36 7.45 21.82 5.04
C SER A 36 7.94 22.48 6.33
N PHE A 37 7.11 23.34 6.90
CA PHE A 37 7.32 23.95 8.20
C PHE A 37 6.17 23.52 9.11
N SER A 38 6.47 23.10 10.34
CA SER A 38 5.46 22.76 11.32
C SER A 38 5.83 23.30 12.70
N SER A 39 4.85 23.90 13.36
CA SER A 39 4.94 24.37 14.76
C SER A 39 3.78 23.80 15.53
N GLU A 40 4.03 23.34 16.74
CA GLU A 40 3.06 22.63 17.57
C GLU A 40 2.97 23.24 18.96
N LYS A 41 1.75 23.34 19.47
CA LYS A 41 1.45 23.80 20.82
C LYS A 41 0.54 22.81 21.51
N THR A 42 0.74 22.59 22.81
CA THR A 42 -0.12 21.77 23.67
C THR A 42 -0.52 22.53 24.91
N LYS A 43 -1.65 22.18 25.51
CA LYS A 43 -2.16 22.81 26.73
C LYS A 43 -1.22 22.60 27.93
N ASN A 44 -0.43 21.50 27.94
CA ASN A 44 0.38 21.07 29.09
C ASN A 44 1.90 21.23 28.86
N ASN A 45 2.34 22.15 28.02
CA ASN A 45 3.75 22.47 27.72
C ASN A 45 4.67 21.30 27.27
N SER A 46 4.11 20.16 26.88
CA SER A 46 4.86 19.01 26.37
C SER A 46 4.80 18.93 24.82
N SER A 47 4.88 20.09 24.16
CA SER A 47 4.76 20.18 22.70
C SER A 47 5.97 19.57 21.99
N ALA A 48 5.73 18.96 20.85
CA ALA A 48 6.77 18.59 19.91
C ALA A 48 7.46 19.84 19.36
N LEU A 49 8.75 19.70 19.01
CA LEU A 49 9.57 20.80 18.51
C LEU A 49 9.07 21.33 17.17
N THR A 50 9.24 22.63 16.95
CA THR A 50 9.12 23.26 15.62
C THR A 50 10.10 22.58 14.65
N ARG A 51 9.64 22.29 13.43
CA ARG A 51 10.41 21.54 12.45
C ARG A 51 10.31 22.16 11.07
N PHE A 52 11.43 22.13 10.38
CA PHE A 52 11.55 22.51 8.98
C PHE A 52 12.20 21.35 8.21
N ASN A 53 11.68 21.05 7.02
CA ASN A 53 12.25 20.03 6.16
C ASN A 53 12.08 20.37 4.67
N LEU A 54 13.06 19.99 3.87
CA LEU A 54 13.03 20.04 2.42
C LEU A 54 12.98 18.62 1.86
N SER A 55 12.03 18.38 0.98
CA SER A 55 11.81 17.08 0.34
C SER A 55 11.92 17.22 -1.18
N PRO A 56 13.12 17.06 -1.75
CA PRO A 56 13.30 17.05 -3.20
C PRO A 56 12.82 15.73 -3.80
N SER A 57 12.33 15.79 -5.06
CA SER A 57 12.06 14.61 -5.88
C SER A 57 12.34 14.90 -7.35
N ILE A 58 12.81 13.88 -8.05
CA ILE A 58 13.05 13.89 -9.51
C ILE A 58 12.39 12.63 -10.05
N ALA A 59 11.54 12.80 -11.07
CA ALA A 59 10.93 11.72 -11.82
C ALA A 59 11.26 11.89 -13.31
N MET A 60 11.66 10.80 -13.94
CA MET A 60 12.00 10.78 -15.36
C MET A 60 11.28 9.62 -16.02
N SER A 61 10.83 9.82 -17.25
CA SER A 61 10.34 8.74 -18.09
C SER A 61 10.82 8.88 -19.52
N TYR A 62 11.10 7.75 -20.14
CA TYR A 62 11.53 7.66 -21.51
C TYR A 62 10.78 6.58 -22.27
N THR A 63 10.16 6.94 -23.39
CA THR A 63 9.47 5.97 -24.26
C THR A 63 10.51 5.25 -25.11
N LEU A 64 10.84 4.01 -24.72
CA LEU A 64 11.85 3.18 -25.40
C LEU A 64 11.37 2.77 -26.79
N LEU A 65 10.16 2.22 -26.89
CA LEU A 65 9.57 1.71 -28.12
C LEU A 65 8.17 2.30 -28.31
N PRO A 66 8.02 3.43 -29.01
CA PRO A 66 6.73 4.10 -29.18
C PRO A 66 5.67 3.19 -29.81
N ASN A 67 6.05 2.45 -30.85
CA ASN A 67 5.16 1.55 -31.58
C ASN A 67 4.75 0.29 -30.80
N LYS A 68 5.50 -0.03 -29.73
CA LYS A 68 5.25 -1.20 -28.88
C LYS A 68 4.84 -0.79 -27.46
N GLY A 69 4.60 0.50 -27.20
CA GLY A 69 4.10 0.99 -25.91
C GLY A 69 5.01 0.72 -24.72
N LEU A 70 6.35 0.64 -24.92
CA LEU A 70 7.31 0.38 -23.84
C LEU A 70 7.85 1.69 -23.28
N LEU A 71 7.61 1.92 -21.97
CA LEU A 71 8.03 3.11 -21.22
C LEU A 71 8.93 2.70 -20.05
N MET A 72 10.07 3.35 -19.94
CA MET A 72 10.95 3.27 -18.75
C MET A 72 10.71 4.47 -17.84
N ARG A 73 10.75 4.24 -16.52
CA ARG A 73 10.57 5.25 -15.48
C ARG A 73 11.68 5.15 -14.45
N LEU A 74 12.15 6.29 -13.97
CA LEU A 74 13.08 6.41 -12.85
C LEU A 74 12.56 7.49 -11.91
N MET A 75 12.56 7.23 -10.60
CA MET A 75 12.20 8.21 -9.59
C MET A 75 13.20 8.17 -8.44
N LEU A 76 13.64 9.34 -8.04
CA LEU A 76 14.42 9.61 -6.84
C LEU A 76 13.60 10.57 -5.98
N LYS A 77 13.33 10.22 -4.72
CA LYS A 77 12.47 11.04 -3.87
C LYS A 77 12.94 11.01 -2.43
N SER A 78 12.98 12.19 -1.80
CA SER A 78 13.05 12.33 -0.35
C SER A 78 11.64 12.51 0.22
N CYS A 79 11.29 11.72 1.22
CA CYS A 79 10.02 11.81 1.93
C CYS A 79 10.26 12.14 3.40
N TYR A 80 9.35 12.94 3.95
CA TYR A 80 9.34 13.33 5.34
C TYR A 80 7.94 13.15 5.91
N ARG A 81 7.83 12.48 7.06
CA ARG A 81 6.56 12.24 7.74
C ARG A 81 6.62 12.65 9.20
N MET A 82 5.83 13.64 9.56
CA MET A 82 5.61 14.01 10.97
C MET A 82 4.78 12.93 11.67
N PRO A 83 5.06 12.65 12.95
CA PRO A 83 4.17 11.84 13.77
C PRO A 83 2.78 12.50 13.85
N SER A 84 1.73 11.68 13.81
CA SER A 84 0.35 12.12 14.03
C SER A 84 0.10 12.42 15.51
N PHE A 85 -1.01 13.12 15.81
CA PHE A 85 -1.38 13.40 17.20
C PHE A 85 -1.64 12.12 18.00
N ASN A 86 -2.20 11.08 17.38
CA ASN A 86 -2.40 9.78 18.03
C ASN A 86 -1.06 9.14 18.40
N GLU A 87 -0.06 9.19 17.49
CA GLU A 87 1.26 8.64 17.75
C GLU A 87 2.01 9.38 18.86
N LEU A 88 1.79 10.69 19.00
CA LEU A 88 2.43 11.52 20.01
C LEU A 88 1.71 11.53 21.36
N TYR A 89 0.40 11.71 21.35
CA TYR A 89 -0.35 12.12 22.54
C TYR A 89 -1.44 11.16 23.01
N TYR A 90 -1.68 10.04 22.32
CA TYR A 90 -2.68 9.09 22.77
C TYR A 90 -2.26 8.45 24.10
N LEU A 91 -3.14 8.52 25.13
CA LEU A 91 -2.83 8.15 26.52
C LEU A 91 -2.22 6.76 26.70
N LYS A 92 -2.67 5.77 25.93
CA LYS A 92 -2.26 4.36 26.11
C LYS A 92 -0.98 3.99 25.37
N PHE A 93 -0.66 4.62 24.23
CA PHE A 93 0.48 4.23 23.40
C PHE A 93 1.25 5.38 22.76
N GLY A 94 0.81 6.64 22.96
CA GLY A 94 1.49 7.81 22.41
C GLY A 94 2.87 8.02 23.02
N ASN A 95 3.76 8.63 22.23
CA ASN A 95 5.12 8.93 22.65
C ASN A 95 5.54 10.31 22.11
N THR A 96 5.61 11.29 23.00
CA THR A 96 5.97 12.68 22.66
C THR A 96 7.43 12.86 22.21
N LYS A 97 8.28 11.87 22.44
CA LYS A 97 9.71 11.86 22.03
C LYS A 97 9.92 11.37 20.60
N LEU A 98 8.86 11.03 19.87
CA LEU A 98 8.99 10.56 18.49
C LEU A 98 9.62 11.62 17.59
N ARG A 99 10.59 11.16 16.80
CA ARG A 99 11.19 11.93 15.73
C ARG A 99 10.43 11.70 14.43
N PRO A 100 10.40 12.66 13.51
CA PRO A 100 9.85 12.47 12.18
C PRO A 100 10.60 11.38 11.41
N GLU A 101 9.84 10.61 10.67
CA GLU A 101 10.37 9.62 9.74
C GLU A 101 10.91 10.31 8.49
N GLN A 102 12.10 9.92 8.05
CA GLN A 102 12.73 10.37 6.81
C GLN A 102 13.02 9.17 5.92
N ALA A 103 12.64 9.25 4.66
CA ALA A 103 12.91 8.20 3.70
C ALA A 103 13.56 8.76 2.44
N MET A 104 14.58 8.06 1.95
CA MET A 104 15.16 8.26 0.63
C MET A 104 14.76 7.08 -0.23
N MET A 105 14.10 7.34 -1.37
CA MET A 105 13.45 6.35 -2.21
C MET A 105 14.01 6.41 -3.61
N VAL A 106 14.32 5.25 -4.16
CA VAL A 106 14.72 5.04 -5.56
C VAL A 106 13.75 4.02 -6.14
N ASN A 107 13.16 4.33 -7.27
CA ASN A 107 12.29 3.41 -8.02
C ASN A 107 12.72 3.43 -9.50
N CYS A 108 12.83 2.24 -10.08
CA CYS A 108 13.04 2.03 -11.51
C CYS A 108 11.95 1.10 -12.03
N GLY A 109 11.20 1.55 -13.03
CA GLY A 109 10.05 0.82 -13.55
C GLY A 109 10.03 0.72 -15.06
N LEU A 110 9.43 -0.37 -15.55
CA LEU A 110 9.08 -0.58 -16.93
C LEU A 110 7.57 -0.76 -17.06
N THR A 111 6.95 -0.07 -18.00
CA THR A 111 5.54 -0.25 -18.34
C THR A 111 5.44 -0.63 -19.82
N TYR A 112 4.78 -1.74 -20.08
CA TYR A 112 4.43 -2.19 -21.41
C TYR A 112 2.92 -2.05 -21.61
N LYS A 113 2.50 -1.40 -22.69
CA LYS A 113 1.10 -1.30 -23.13
C LYS A 113 1.01 -1.82 -24.56
N GLY A 114 0.25 -2.87 -24.74
CA GLY A 114 0.14 -3.51 -26.04
C GLY A 114 -1.16 -4.26 -26.22
N SER A 115 -1.26 -4.99 -27.33
CA SER A 115 -2.37 -5.89 -27.60
C SER A 115 -1.83 -7.30 -27.83
N LEU A 116 -2.50 -8.30 -27.26
CA LEU A 116 -2.30 -9.72 -27.53
C LEU A 116 -3.40 -10.18 -28.50
N PHE A 117 -3.04 -11.00 -29.48
CA PHE A 117 -3.93 -11.54 -30.48
C PHE A 117 -4.81 -10.47 -31.20
N ASN A 118 -4.29 -9.24 -31.35
CA ASN A 118 -4.95 -8.09 -31.96
C ASN A 118 -6.28 -7.65 -31.31
N LYS A 119 -6.69 -8.27 -30.20
CA LYS A 119 -7.96 -7.97 -29.52
C LYS A 119 -7.80 -7.70 -28.02
N ALA A 120 -7.00 -8.49 -27.33
CA ALA A 120 -6.81 -8.30 -25.90
C ALA A 120 -5.82 -7.17 -25.62
N LYS A 121 -6.24 -6.15 -24.88
CA LYS A 121 -5.35 -5.08 -24.39
C LYS A 121 -4.63 -5.57 -23.14
N ILE A 122 -3.33 -5.39 -23.09
CA ILE A 122 -2.50 -5.72 -21.94
C ILE A 122 -1.71 -4.48 -21.50
N GLU A 123 -1.67 -4.26 -20.20
CA GLU A 123 -0.77 -3.32 -19.56
C GLU A 123 -0.03 -4.04 -18.44
N THR A 124 1.30 -4.13 -18.57
CA THR A 124 2.16 -4.75 -17.55
C THR A 124 3.15 -3.71 -17.05
N THR A 125 3.26 -3.60 -15.74
CA THR A 125 4.21 -2.73 -15.05
C THR A 125 5.07 -3.58 -14.12
N VAL A 126 6.39 -3.37 -14.20
CA VAL A 126 7.37 -3.95 -13.27
C VAL A 126 8.13 -2.81 -12.65
N ASP A 127 8.14 -2.73 -11.32
CA ASP A 127 8.85 -1.71 -10.55
C ASP A 127 9.81 -2.36 -9.57
N ALA A 128 11.10 -2.03 -9.67
CA ALA A 128 12.10 -2.37 -8.67
C ALA A 128 12.37 -1.12 -7.81
N TYR A 129 12.42 -1.28 -6.49
CA TYR A 129 12.62 -0.16 -5.59
C TYR A 129 13.59 -0.46 -4.44
N TYR A 130 14.22 0.61 -3.97
CA TYR A 130 15.03 0.63 -2.76
C TYR A 130 14.72 1.88 -1.95
N ASN A 131 14.31 1.69 -0.69
CA ASN A 131 13.99 2.77 0.23
C ASN A 131 14.85 2.65 1.49
N LYS A 132 15.56 3.72 1.81
CA LYS A 132 16.31 3.84 3.08
C LYS A 132 15.54 4.76 4.00
N VAL A 133 15.01 4.19 5.08
CA VAL A 133 14.18 4.90 6.05
C VAL A 133 14.98 5.11 7.33
N LYS A 134 14.97 6.34 7.85
CA LYS A 134 15.50 6.70 9.17
C LYS A 134 14.35 7.04 10.10
N ASP A 135 14.48 6.70 11.37
CA ASP A 135 13.50 6.98 12.43
C ASP A 135 12.07 6.48 12.06
N LYS A 136 11.99 5.29 11.44
CA LYS A 136 10.71 4.71 11.02
C LYS A 136 9.74 4.63 12.18
N LEU A 137 8.54 5.19 12.02
CA LEU A 137 7.48 5.13 13.01
C LEU A 137 6.76 3.79 12.92
N VAL A 138 6.83 3.03 14.01
CA VAL A 138 6.24 1.69 14.10
C VAL A 138 5.47 1.56 15.40
N ALA A 139 4.26 0.99 15.33
CA ALA A 139 3.55 0.50 16.50
C ALA A 139 4.15 -0.87 16.88
N PHE A 140 4.79 -0.95 18.02
CA PHE A 140 5.41 -2.17 18.51
C PHE A 140 4.54 -2.81 19.60
N PRO A 141 4.14 -4.10 19.45
CA PRO A 141 3.39 -4.77 20.48
C PRO A 141 4.27 -5.00 21.71
N SER A 142 3.85 -4.48 22.86
CA SER A 142 4.36 -4.80 24.17
C SER A 142 3.43 -5.83 24.82
N LEU A 143 3.80 -6.40 25.96
CA LEU A 143 3.04 -7.48 26.65
C LEU A 143 1.53 -7.20 26.81
N TYR A 144 1.14 -5.93 27.00
CA TYR A 144 -0.25 -5.54 27.23
C TYR A 144 -0.73 -4.36 26.38
N VAL A 145 0.17 -3.62 25.74
CA VAL A 145 -0.16 -2.35 25.04
C VAL A 145 0.77 -2.18 23.84
N TRP A 146 0.25 -1.65 22.75
CA TRP A 146 1.06 -1.19 21.64
C TRP A 146 1.79 0.10 22.04
N LYS A 147 3.07 0.23 21.70
CA LYS A 147 3.86 1.44 21.91
C LYS A 147 4.34 1.99 20.59
N MET A 148 4.22 3.30 20.41
CA MET A 148 4.82 3.98 19.26
C MET A 148 6.30 4.22 19.52
N VAL A 149 7.13 3.77 18.60
CA VAL A 149 8.60 3.90 18.67
C VAL A 149 9.16 4.34 17.32
N ASN A 150 10.32 5.02 17.37
CA ASN A 150 11.14 5.18 16.18
C ASN A 150 12.02 3.93 16.04
N PHE A 151 11.81 3.18 14.98
CA PHE A 151 12.74 2.14 14.57
C PHE A 151 13.91 2.81 13.83
N GLY A 152 15.14 2.66 14.28
CA GLY A 152 16.29 3.46 13.88
C GLY A 152 16.49 3.59 12.37
N LYS A 153 17.00 2.55 11.72
CA LYS A 153 17.21 2.49 10.26
C LYS A 153 16.55 1.25 9.69
N VAL A 154 15.80 1.41 8.61
CA VAL A 154 15.19 0.31 7.87
C VAL A 154 15.54 0.44 6.41
N ASN A 155 16.00 -0.65 5.81
CA ASN A 155 16.13 -0.76 4.36
C ASN A 155 14.99 -1.60 3.81
N ILE A 156 14.28 -1.05 2.84
CA ILE A 156 13.16 -1.73 2.17
C ILE A 156 13.52 -1.82 0.70
N TYR A 157 13.53 -3.01 0.15
CA TYR A 157 13.71 -3.25 -1.27
C TYR A 157 12.77 -4.33 -1.76
N GLY A 158 12.41 -4.23 -3.01
CA GLY A 158 11.46 -5.16 -3.57
C GLY A 158 11.25 -5.00 -5.07
N LEU A 159 10.37 -5.84 -5.54
CA LEU A 159 9.91 -5.91 -6.91
C LEU A 159 8.39 -6.03 -6.91
N ASP A 160 7.72 -5.11 -7.60
CA ASP A 160 6.29 -5.14 -7.81
C ASP A 160 5.98 -5.40 -9.28
N LEU A 161 5.10 -6.37 -9.54
CA LEU A 161 4.54 -6.67 -10.85
C LEU A 161 3.04 -6.40 -10.81
N THR A 162 2.53 -5.67 -11.79
CA THR A 162 1.09 -5.53 -12.01
C THR A 162 0.80 -5.75 -13.49
N THR A 163 -0.16 -6.62 -13.78
CA THR A 163 -0.63 -6.89 -15.14
C THR A 163 -2.13 -6.76 -15.20
N ASN A 164 -2.61 -5.92 -16.11
CA ASN A 164 -4.03 -5.76 -16.42
C ASN A 164 -4.27 -6.26 -17.83
N VAL A 165 -5.30 -7.07 -18.00
CA VAL A 165 -5.75 -7.60 -19.28
C VAL A 165 -7.21 -7.26 -19.47
N SER A 166 -7.57 -6.76 -20.65
CA SER A 166 -8.96 -6.55 -21.06
C SER A 166 -9.16 -7.20 -22.43
N TRP A 167 -9.95 -8.26 -22.46
CA TRP A 167 -10.15 -9.07 -23.65
C TRP A 167 -11.62 -9.11 -24.07
N PRO A 168 -12.03 -8.28 -25.04
CA PRO A 168 -13.35 -8.42 -25.68
C PRO A 168 -13.35 -9.64 -26.58
N LEU A 169 -13.95 -10.73 -26.13
CA LEU A 169 -14.03 -12.00 -26.86
C LEU A 169 -15.13 -11.95 -27.94
N SER A 170 -16.28 -11.34 -27.60
CA SER A 170 -17.38 -11.07 -28.53
C SER A 170 -18.05 -9.72 -28.20
N LYS A 171 -19.14 -9.38 -28.89
CA LYS A 171 -19.92 -8.16 -28.59
C LYS A 171 -20.49 -8.17 -27.16
N ASP A 172 -20.86 -9.36 -26.70
CA ASP A 172 -21.59 -9.54 -25.43
C ASP A 172 -20.77 -10.27 -24.36
N PHE A 173 -19.52 -10.65 -24.68
CA PHE A 173 -18.64 -11.35 -23.74
C PHE A 173 -17.26 -10.72 -23.69
N SER A 174 -16.88 -10.27 -22.50
CA SER A 174 -15.53 -9.77 -22.23
C SER A 174 -14.93 -10.40 -20.97
N LEU A 175 -13.61 -10.58 -20.99
CA LEU A 175 -12.81 -11.03 -19.86
C LEU A 175 -11.87 -9.91 -19.41
N GLN A 176 -11.88 -9.60 -18.14
CA GLN A 176 -10.95 -8.67 -17.53
C GLN A 176 -10.16 -9.39 -16.46
N GLY A 177 -8.86 -9.14 -16.41
CA GLY A 177 -7.97 -9.75 -15.42
C GLY A 177 -6.99 -8.73 -14.87
N THR A 178 -6.74 -8.80 -13.57
CA THR A 178 -5.67 -8.08 -12.89
C THR A 178 -4.87 -9.07 -12.07
N LEU A 179 -3.56 -9.07 -12.25
CA LEU A 179 -2.61 -9.81 -11.44
C LEU A 179 -1.63 -8.81 -10.83
N SER A 180 -1.50 -8.83 -9.51
CA SER A 180 -0.49 -8.07 -8.77
C SER A 180 0.35 -9.02 -7.94
N TYR A 181 1.66 -8.85 -7.98
CA TYR A 181 2.61 -9.60 -7.16
C TYR A 181 3.65 -8.64 -6.58
N SER A 182 3.94 -8.81 -5.31
CA SER A 182 4.96 -8.04 -4.60
C SER A 182 5.94 -8.97 -3.89
N LEU A 183 7.22 -8.77 -4.16
CA LEU A 183 8.33 -9.30 -3.39
C LEU A 183 8.93 -8.15 -2.59
N GLN A 184 8.90 -8.22 -1.25
CA GLN A 184 9.40 -7.14 -0.40
C GLN A 184 10.28 -7.68 0.73
N GLN A 185 11.43 -7.03 0.94
CA GLN A 185 12.23 -7.22 2.13
C GLN A 185 12.38 -5.88 2.86
N ALA A 186 11.89 -5.80 4.09
CA ALA A 186 11.99 -4.64 4.97
C ALA A 186 12.85 -5.03 6.18
N LEU A 187 14.14 -4.69 6.15
CA LEU A 187 15.14 -5.17 7.09
C LEU A 187 15.56 -4.08 8.09
N ASP A 188 15.62 -4.46 9.35
CA ASP A 188 16.24 -3.63 10.38
C ASP A 188 17.75 -3.46 10.12
N LYS A 189 18.20 -2.22 10.03
CA LYS A 189 19.59 -1.82 9.85
C LYS A 189 20.06 -0.84 10.95
N SER A 190 19.37 -0.83 12.10
CA SER A 190 19.59 0.15 13.17
C SER A 190 20.94 -0.04 13.84
N ASP A 191 21.17 -1.20 14.44
CA ASP A 191 22.39 -1.51 15.20
C ASP A 191 22.83 -2.95 14.92
N ARG A 192 24.07 -3.10 14.50
CA ARG A 192 24.68 -4.41 14.17
C ARG A 192 24.82 -5.34 15.37
N THR A 193 24.83 -4.81 16.59
CA THR A 193 24.99 -5.59 17.83
C THR A 193 23.67 -6.15 18.34
N THR A 194 22.53 -5.67 17.83
CA THR A 194 21.21 -6.12 18.26
C THR A 194 20.78 -7.39 17.53
N TYR A 195 20.03 -8.22 18.24
CA TYR A 195 19.42 -9.44 17.66
C TYR A 195 18.52 -9.15 16.44
N SER A 196 17.91 -7.97 16.40
CA SER A 196 17.02 -7.54 15.33
C SER A 196 17.73 -7.19 14.02
N PHE A 197 19.06 -7.02 14.06
CA PHE A 197 19.82 -6.61 12.88
C PHE A 197 19.63 -7.59 11.72
N ASN A 198 19.32 -7.06 10.55
CA ASN A 198 19.09 -7.84 9.33
C ASN A 198 17.82 -8.73 9.36
N LYS A 199 16.95 -8.57 10.35
CA LYS A 199 15.67 -9.27 10.41
C LYS A 199 14.58 -8.49 9.70
N GLN A 200 13.64 -9.23 9.12
CA GLN A 200 12.42 -8.68 8.51
C GLN A 200 11.57 -8.00 9.58
N LEU A 201 11.02 -6.83 9.27
CA LEU A 201 10.10 -6.15 10.18
C LEU A 201 8.86 -7.01 10.48
N PRO A 202 8.29 -6.89 11.71
CA PRO A 202 7.05 -7.57 12.07
C PRO A 202 5.93 -7.28 11.07
N TYR A 203 5.03 -8.27 10.91
CA TYR A 203 3.82 -8.19 10.07
C TYR A 203 4.07 -7.86 8.59
N THR A 204 5.32 -7.97 8.11
CA THR A 204 5.67 -7.70 6.72
C THR A 204 5.92 -9.02 5.98
N PRO A 205 5.00 -9.51 5.14
CA PRO A 205 5.23 -10.71 4.32
C PRO A 205 6.29 -10.44 3.26
N LYS A 206 7.08 -11.44 2.90
CA LYS A 206 8.05 -11.35 1.81
C LYS A 206 7.37 -11.41 0.44
N HIS A 207 6.34 -12.23 0.32
CA HIS A 207 5.59 -12.44 -0.91
C HIS A 207 4.12 -12.14 -0.67
N SER A 208 3.52 -11.33 -1.54
CA SER A 208 2.10 -11.08 -1.58
C SER A 208 1.63 -11.14 -3.03
N ALA A 209 0.47 -11.74 -3.28
CA ALA A 209 -0.14 -11.71 -4.59
C ALA A 209 -1.64 -11.51 -4.49
N HIS A 210 -2.19 -10.83 -5.49
CA HIS A 210 -3.61 -10.63 -5.69
C HIS A 210 -3.96 -10.87 -7.14
N CYS A 211 -5.02 -11.63 -7.38
CA CYS A 211 -5.54 -11.89 -8.71
C CYS A 211 -7.04 -11.62 -8.72
N THR A 212 -7.51 -10.91 -9.74
CA THR A 212 -8.94 -10.74 -10.01
C THR A 212 -9.22 -11.09 -11.46
N LEU A 213 -10.24 -11.91 -11.70
CA LEU A 213 -10.76 -12.25 -13.02
C LEU A 213 -12.25 -11.93 -13.04
N ILE A 214 -12.70 -11.21 -14.07
CA ILE A 214 -14.09 -10.84 -14.25
C ILE A 214 -14.52 -11.24 -15.66
N ALA A 215 -15.48 -12.14 -15.73
CA ALA A 215 -16.16 -12.50 -16.97
C ALA A 215 -17.48 -11.73 -17.02
N GLN A 216 -17.61 -10.83 -18.01
CA GLN A 216 -18.84 -10.11 -18.29
C GLN A 216 -19.62 -10.85 -19.37
N LEU A 217 -20.76 -11.40 -18.99
CA LEU A 217 -21.71 -12.08 -19.86
C LEU A 217 -22.92 -11.14 -20.12
N PRO A 218 -23.73 -11.35 -21.15
CA PRO A 218 -24.86 -10.48 -21.46
C PRO A 218 -25.88 -10.32 -20.32
N TRP A 219 -25.99 -11.30 -19.47
CA TRP A 219 -27.01 -11.40 -18.41
C TRP A 219 -26.46 -11.51 -17.00
N LEU A 220 -25.15 -11.70 -16.83
CA LEU A 220 -24.49 -11.88 -15.53
C LEU A 220 -23.01 -11.53 -15.63
N SER A 221 -22.44 -10.94 -14.59
CA SER A 221 -20.99 -10.82 -14.39
C SER A 221 -20.54 -11.81 -13.33
N VAL A 222 -19.49 -12.55 -13.63
CA VAL A 222 -18.86 -13.51 -12.70
C VAL A 222 -17.46 -13.00 -12.37
N GLY A 223 -17.22 -12.68 -11.10
CA GLY A 223 -15.93 -12.25 -10.59
C GLY A 223 -15.30 -13.35 -9.73
N TYR A 224 -14.03 -13.60 -9.92
CA TYR A 224 -13.19 -14.41 -9.04
C TYR A 224 -12.06 -13.54 -8.51
N SER A 225 -11.76 -13.63 -7.21
CA SER A 225 -10.60 -12.99 -6.61
C SER A 225 -9.83 -13.95 -5.72
N MET A 226 -8.51 -13.79 -5.73
CA MET A 226 -7.57 -14.52 -4.89
C MET A 226 -6.62 -13.53 -4.24
N SER A 227 -6.38 -13.67 -2.94
CA SER A 227 -5.37 -12.91 -2.20
C SER A 227 -4.52 -13.88 -1.39
N THR A 228 -3.21 -13.78 -1.52
CA THR A 228 -2.27 -14.64 -0.80
C THR A 228 -1.13 -13.84 -0.18
N ASN A 229 -0.71 -14.25 1.00
CA ASN A 229 0.47 -13.72 1.67
C ASN A 229 1.32 -14.85 2.20
N SER A 230 2.65 -14.70 2.08
CA SER A 230 3.61 -15.63 2.67
C SER A 230 3.59 -15.55 4.20
N GLU A 231 4.29 -16.46 4.83
CA GLU A 231 4.54 -16.39 6.27
C GLU A 231 5.18 -15.06 6.68
N ARG A 232 4.89 -14.64 7.91
CA ARG A 232 5.43 -13.45 8.53
C ARG A 232 5.51 -13.65 10.04
N TYR A 233 6.13 -12.74 10.75
CA TYR A 233 6.28 -12.82 12.20
C TYR A 233 5.67 -11.61 12.88
N SER A 234 5.06 -11.80 14.04
CA SER A 234 4.48 -10.71 14.83
C SER A 234 5.52 -9.94 15.64
N MET A 235 6.72 -10.50 15.82
CA MET A 235 7.83 -9.93 16.58
C MET A 235 9.13 -10.05 15.82
N MET A 236 10.15 -9.27 16.22
CA MET A 236 11.51 -9.36 15.66
C MET A 236 12.21 -10.68 15.99
N GLN A 237 11.83 -11.34 17.09
CA GLN A 237 12.23 -12.70 17.42
C GLN A 237 11.50 -13.69 16.52
N GLN A 238 12.02 -13.97 15.37
CA GLN A 238 11.42 -14.82 14.34
C GLN A 238 11.41 -16.31 14.76
N THR A 239 10.83 -16.61 15.93
CA THR A 239 10.62 -17.96 16.45
C THR A 239 9.25 -18.50 16.03
N SER A 240 9.06 -19.79 16.15
CA SER A 240 7.77 -20.46 15.81
C SER A 240 6.58 -19.87 16.58
N GLU A 241 6.80 -19.43 17.82
CA GLU A 241 5.79 -18.81 18.68
C GLU A 241 5.20 -17.54 18.05
N TYR A 242 6.03 -16.71 17.40
CA TYR A 242 5.61 -15.44 16.79
C TYR A 242 5.26 -15.55 15.30
N ARG A 243 5.29 -16.76 14.76
CA ARG A 243 4.95 -17.02 13.36
C ARG A 243 3.46 -16.85 13.10
N LEU A 244 3.12 -16.17 12.01
CA LEU A 244 1.82 -16.17 11.38
C LEU A 244 1.91 -17.00 10.10
N ALA A 245 1.07 -18.00 9.99
CA ALA A 245 1.04 -18.89 8.84
C ALA A 245 0.72 -18.14 7.53
N PRO A 246 1.21 -18.63 6.38
CA PRO A 246 0.77 -18.12 5.08
C PRO A 246 -0.71 -18.43 4.89
N PHE A 247 -1.38 -17.61 4.07
CA PHE A 247 -2.78 -17.86 3.74
C PHE A 247 -3.06 -17.52 2.28
N THR A 248 -4.11 -18.14 1.74
CA THR A 248 -4.68 -17.84 0.44
C THR A 248 -6.18 -17.81 0.55
N GLU A 249 -6.77 -16.64 0.38
CA GLU A 249 -8.22 -16.45 0.38
C GLU A 249 -8.73 -16.41 -1.06
N HIS A 250 -9.82 -17.12 -1.31
CA HIS A 250 -10.51 -17.16 -2.59
C HIS A 250 -11.94 -16.66 -2.40
N SER A 251 -12.42 -15.85 -3.35
CA SER A 251 -13.79 -15.32 -3.35
C SER A 251 -14.39 -15.34 -4.75
N VAL A 252 -15.70 -15.58 -4.82
CA VAL A 252 -16.49 -15.52 -6.06
C VAL A 252 -17.64 -14.53 -5.87
N THR A 253 -17.84 -13.69 -6.87
CA THR A 253 -18.94 -12.71 -6.90
C THR A 253 -19.77 -12.92 -8.15
N LEU A 254 -21.07 -13.01 -7.99
CA LEU A 254 -22.05 -12.99 -9.08
C LEU A 254 -22.76 -11.63 -9.03
N SER A 255 -22.80 -10.91 -10.14
CA SER A 255 -23.45 -9.58 -10.22
C SER A 255 -24.36 -9.51 -11.41
N LYS A 256 -25.56 -8.92 -11.21
CA LYS A 256 -26.52 -8.69 -12.27
C LYS A 256 -27.07 -7.28 -12.20
N ASP A 257 -27.12 -6.64 -13.36
CA ASP A 257 -27.72 -5.32 -13.55
C ASP A 257 -29.17 -5.47 -14.00
N PHE A 258 -30.06 -4.70 -13.37
CA PHE A 258 -31.46 -4.60 -13.72
C PHE A 258 -31.78 -3.14 -14.07
N MET A 259 -32.36 -2.91 -15.26
CA MET A 259 -32.85 -1.60 -15.64
C MET A 259 -34.32 -1.46 -15.24
N LEU A 260 -34.59 -0.53 -14.33
CA LEU A 260 -35.93 -0.23 -13.79
C LEU A 260 -36.35 1.17 -14.27
N LYS A 261 -36.93 1.26 -15.46
CA LYS A 261 -37.36 2.54 -16.09
C LYS A 261 -36.26 3.63 -16.03
N GLN A 262 -36.26 4.44 -14.98
CA GLN A 262 -35.29 5.53 -14.77
C GLN A 262 -34.16 5.21 -13.78
N ALA A 263 -34.19 4.02 -13.17
CA ALA A 263 -33.22 3.59 -12.17
C ALA A 263 -32.44 2.36 -12.63
N LYS A 264 -31.17 2.30 -12.29
CA LYS A 264 -30.34 1.11 -12.46
C LYS A 264 -30.13 0.44 -11.10
N MET A 265 -30.56 -0.82 -10.97
CA MET A 265 -30.30 -1.63 -9.79
C MET A 265 -29.23 -2.67 -10.08
N VAL A 266 -28.19 -2.73 -9.26
CA VAL A 266 -27.13 -3.75 -9.32
C VAL A 266 -27.25 -4.64 -8.10
N CYS A 267 -27.48 -5.93 -8.31
CA CYS A 267 -27.50 -6.95 -7.26
C CYS A 267 -26.23 -7.80 -7.36
N SER A 268 -25.54 -7.98 -6.23
CA SER A 268 -24.33 -8.80 -6.16
C SER A 268 -24.40 -9.78 -5.00
N LEU A 269 -24.03 -11.03 -5.27
CA LEU A 269 -23.87 -12.10 -4.29
C LEU A 269 -22.39 -12.50 -4.26
N THR A 270 -21.74 -12.33 -3.12
CA THR A 270 -20.31 -12.66 -2.94
C THR A 270 -20.17 -13.78 -1.91
N LEU A 271 -19.48 -14.84 -2.31
CA LEU A 271 -19.00 -15.89 -1.41
C LEU A 271 -17.51 -15.64 -1.14
N GLN A 272 -17.19 -15.19 0.08
CA GLN A 272 -15.83 -14.88 0.54
C GLN A 272 -15.24 -16.09 1.26
N ASN A 273 -13.90 -16.21 1.20
CA ASN A 273 -13.13 -17.28 1.83
C ASN A 273 -13.76 -18.68 1.55
N ILE A 274 -13.88 -19.02 0.27
CA ILE A 274 -14.55 -20.26 -0.20
C ILE A 274 -13.94 -21.50 0.43
N THR A 275 -12.62 -21.50 0.60
CA THR A 275 -11.86 -22.61 1.19
C THR A 275 -12.04 -22.71 2.71
N ASN A 276 -12.70 -21.73 3.33
CA ASN A 276 -12.88 -21.63 4.80
C ASN A 276 -11.55 -21.70 5.55
N GLN A 277 -10.50 -21.10 5.00
CA GLN A 277 -9.19 -21.09 5.63
C GLN A 277 -9.22 -20.21 6.88
N GLN A 278 -8.75 -20.74 7.99
CA GLN A 278 -8.54 -19.97 9.22
C GLN A 278 -7.16 -19.31 9.18
N TYR A 279 -7.10 -18.01 9.36
CA TYR A 279 -5.84 -17.27 9.36
C TYR A 279 -5.94 -15.98 10.17
N ASP A 280 -4.80 -15.48 10.62
CA ASP A 280 -4.67 -14.22 11.35
C ASP A 280 -3.93 -13.19 10.48
N ILE A 281 -4.43 -11.96 10.40
CA ILE A 281 -3.66 -10.80 9.91
C ILE A 281 -2.83 -10.23 11.04
N ILE A 282 -3.44 -10.06 12.20
CA ILE A 282 -2.79 -9.71 13.46
C ILE A 282 -2.89 -10.94 14.37
N LYS A 283 -1.78 -11.32 14.98
CA LYS A 283 -1.72 -12.51 15.84
C LYS A 283 -2.78 -12.47 16.93
N TYR A 284 -3.48 -13.58 17.11
CA TYR A 284 -4.62 -13.75 18.02
C TYR A 284 -5.90 -12.99 17.61
N TYR A 285 -5.96 -12.45 16.41
CA TYR A 285 -7.17 -11.86 15.84
C TYR A 285 -7.56 -12.63 14.57
N PRO A 286 -8.30 -13.72 14.72
CA PRO A 286 -8.67 -14.56 13.59
C PRO A 286 -9.59 -13.81 12.63
N MET A 287 -9.31 -13.96 11.34
CA MET A 287 -10.18 -13.44 10.30
C MET A 287 -11.42 -14.33 10.15
N PRO A 288 -12.55 -13.74 9.71
CA PRO A 288 -13.76 -14.50 9.50
C PRO A 288 -13.54 -15.67 8.53
N GLY A 289 -14.15 -16.81 8.81
CA GLY A 289 -14.21 -17.95 7.91
C GLY A 289 -15.05 -17.64 6.66
N ARG A 290 -15.67 -18.66 6.08
CA ARG A 290 -16.54 -18.50 4.91
C ARG A 290 -17.71 -17.58 5.20
N GLN A 291 -17.93 -16.59 4.32
CA GLN A 291 -19.02 -15.62 4.43
C GLN A 291 -19.79 -15.48 3.13
N VAL A 292 -21.09 -15.23 3.25
CA VAL A 292 -21.95 -14.84 2.13
C VAL A 292 -22.40 -13.40 2.35
N ARG A 293 -22.21 -12.57 1.32
CA ARG A 293 -22.64 -11.17 1.32
C ARG A 293 -23.56 -10.90 0.14
N PHE A 294 -24.73 -10.37 0.41
CA PHE A 294 -25.63 -9.83 -0.61
C PHE A 294 -25.57 -8.30 -0.57
N THR A 295 -25.44 -7.67 -1.74
CA THR A 295 -25.45 -6.22 -1.88
C THR A 295 -26.43 -5.83 -2.99
N ALA A 296 -27.29 -4.86 -2.72
CA ALA A 296 -28.14 -4.23 -3.72
C ALA A 296 -27.87 -2.74 -3.73
N SER A 297 -27.56 -2.19 -4.93
CA SER A 297 -27.31 -0.76 -5.16
C SER A 297 -28.34 -0.24 -6.15
N LEU A 298 -29.00 0.87 -5.82
CA LEU A 298 -29.94 1.56 -6.68
C LEU A 298 -29.36 2.93 -7.06
N THR A 299 -29.28 3.20 -8.35
CA THR A 299 -28.89 4.50 -8.91
C THR A 299 -30.07 5.07 -9.69
N LEU A 300 -30.51 6.29 -9.32
CA LEU A 300 -31.62 7.03 -9.93
C LEU A 300 -31.10 7.94 -11.03
#